data_d8134da7e53c083fcb81e31d1b7eba31
#
_entry.id   d8134da7e53c083fcb81e31d1b7eba31
#
_cell.length_a   1.000
_cell.length_b   1.000
_cell.length_c   1.000
_cell.angle_alpha   90.00
_cell.angle_beta   90.00
_cell.angle_gamma   90.00
#
_symmetry.space_group_name_H-M   'P 1'
#
loop_
_entity.id
_entity.type
_entity.pdbx_description
1 polymer ?
#
loop_
_entity_poly.entity_id
_entity_poly.type
_entity_poly.pdbx_seq_one_letter_code
_entity_poly.pdbx_strand_id
1 'polypeptide(L)'
;MAITDSLNRKFNLFRLAEKTMKITDILNQESVIADLTSQTKKGVLEELVSHLAQQEENVNKEELLRVLLEREKLGSTGINDGVAIPHGKLQHINKLLALFGRSKKGIDFGALDGKPSYLFFLLVAPASSAGVHLKALARISRIARSETFREDCMKAKTREDLYQLIVQDDEKC
;
A
#
# COMPACT_ATOMS: atom_id res chain seq x y z
N MET A 1 18.96 -18.56 -35.53
CA MET A 1 19.49 -18.82 -34.18
C MET A 1 19.64 -17.58 -33.30
N ALA A 2 19.72 -16.36 -33.83
CA ALA A 2 19.88 -15.13 -33.05
C ALA A 2 18.58 -14.52 -32.46
N ILE A 3 17.41 -14.86 -32.99
CA ILE A 3 16.11 -14.27 -32.60
C ILE A 3 15.58 -14.91 -31.31
N THR A 4 15.82 -16.18 -31.10
CA THR A 4 15.43 -16.90 -29.87
C THR A 4 16.22 -16.47 -28.64
N ASP A 5 17.47 -16.08 -28.81
CA ASP A 5 18.36 -15.65 -27.72
C ASP A 5 18.00 -14.24 -27.22
N SER A 6 17.58 -13.36 -28.13
CA SER A 6 17.13 -12.01 -27.82
C SER A 6 15.78 -12.00 -27.06
N LEU A 7 14.87 -12.89 -27.45
CA LEU A 7 13.58 -13.09 -26.77
C LEU A 7 13.76 -13.69 -25.38
N ASN A 8 14.64 -14.67 -25.23
CA ASN A 8 14.96 -15.28 -23.93
C ASN A 8 15.66 -14.30 -22.97
N ARG A 9 16.54 -13.43 -23.48
CA ARG A 9 17.16 -12.36 -22.67
C ARG A 9 16.15 -11.31 -22.23
N LYS A 10 15.22 -10.90 -23.11
CA LYS A 10 14.13 -9.98 -22.73
C LYS A 10 13.18 -10.63 -21.74
N PHE A 11 12.87 -11.89 -21.88
CA PHE A 11 12.02 -12.63 -20.96
C PHE A 11 12.69 -12.85 -19.60
N ASN A 12 14.00 -13.11 -19.57
CA ASN A 12 14.77 -13.21 -18.33
C ASN A 12 14.99 -11.87 -17.65
N LEU A 13 15.21 -10.79 -18.40
CA LEU A 13 15.27 -9.42 -17.85
C LEU A 13 13.91 -8.98 -17.30
N PHE A 14 12.82 -9.37 -17.95
CA PHE A 14 11.47 -9.11 -17.47
C PHE A 14 11.16 -9.91 -16.18
N ARG A 15 11.54 -11.19 -16.10
CA ARG A 15 11.44 -12.02 -14.88
C ARG A 15 12.35 -11.54 -13.75
N LEU A 16 13.54 -11.03 -14.05
CA LEU A 16 14.46 -10.44 -13.08
C LEU A 16 13.91 -9.09 -12.56
N ALA A 17 13.34 -8.25 -13.42
CA ALA A 17 12.66 -7.03 -13.02
C ALA A 17 11.39 -7.35 -12.19
N GLU A 18 10.70 -8.44 -12.49
CA GLU A 18 9.55 -8.92 -11.72
C GLU A 18 9.90 -9.39 -10.30
N LYS A 19 11.12 -9.90 -10.11
CA LYS A 19 11.58 -10.46 -8.84
C LYS A 19 12.19 -9.42 -7.89
N THR A 20 12.37 -8.16 -8.34
CA THR A 20 13.18 -7.16 -7.64
C THR A 20 12.43 -5.93 -7.14
N MET A 21 11.11 -5.81 -7.33
CA MET A 21 10.36 -4.69 -6.73
C MET A 21 10.31 -4.85 -5.21
N LYS A 22 10.95 -3.91 -4.50
CA LYS A 22 10.90 -3.81 -3.04
C LYS A 22 9.84 -2.79 -2.62
N ILE A 23 9.29 -2.95 -1.44
CA ILE A 23 8.36 -1.95 -0.89
C ILE A 23 9.02 -0.57 -0.74
N THR A 24 10.33 -0.55 -0.50
CA THR A 24 11.13 0.68 -0.39
C THR A 24 11.25 1.46 -1.71
N ASP A 25 10.92 0.85 -2.84
CA ASP A 25 10.86 1.55 -4.13
C ASP A 25 9.64 2.48 -4.24
N ILE A 26 8.61 2.23 -3.44
CA ILE A 26 7.31 2.94 -3.50
C ILE A 26 6.87 3.55 -2.17
N LEU A 27 7.54 3.21 -1.06
CA LEU A 27 7.25 3.70 0.28
C LEU A 27 8.54 4.07 1.00
N ASN A 28 8.61 5.28 1.51
CA ASN A 28 9.73 5.77 2.32
C ASN A 28 9.27 6.04 3.77
N GLN A 29 10.20 6.41 4.64
CA GLN A 29 9.90 6.67 6.04
C GLN A 29 8.91 7.81 6.25
N GLU A 30 8.97 8.86 5.43
CA GLU A 30 8.04 9.99 5.48
C GLU A 30 6.60 9.60 5.09
N SER A 31 6.45 8.49 4.37
CA SER A 31 5.16 7.91 3.98
C SER A 31 4.56 6.99 5.07
N VAL A 32 5.04 7.07 6.30
CA VAL A 32 4.52 6.32 7.46
C VAL A 32 3.86 7.25 8.45
N ILE A 33 2.59 6.97 8.77
CA ILE A 33 1.83 7.66 9.81
C ILE A 33 1.75 6.74 11.04
N ALA A 34 2.47 7.09 12.10
CA ALA A 34 2.53 6.26 13.30
C ALA A 34 1.20 6.16 14.04
N ASP A 35 0.46 7.26 14.07
CA ASP A 35 -0.81 7.35 14.80
C ASP A 35 -1.87 8.09 13.97
N LEU A 36 -2.73 7.32 13.31
CA LEU A 36 -3.93 7.85 12.67
C LEU A 36 -4.89 8.35 13.75
N THR A 37 -5.45 9.53 13.55
CA THR A 37 -6.33 10.19 14.52
C THR A 37 -7.81 9.98 14.21
N SER A 38 -8.15 9.75 12.94
CA SER A 38 -9.52 9.52 12.49
C SER A 38 -10.08 8.20 13.02
N GLN A 39 -11.38 8.18 13.30
CA GLN A 39 -12.06 7.02 13.87
C GLN A 39 -13.14 6.46 12.94
N THR A 40 -13.24 6.98 11.73
CA THR A 40 -14.19 6.52 10.71
C THR A 40 -13.46 6.11 9.44
N LYS A 41 -14.08 5.23 8.67
CA LYS A 41 -13.57 4.80 7.36
C LYS A 41 -13.23 6.00 6.45
N LYS A 42 -14.18 6.90 6.28
CA LYS A 42 -13.98 8.10 5.46
C LYS A 42 -12.86 8.98 6.01
N GLY A 43 -12.85 9.23 7.31
CA GLY A 43 -11.83 10.05 7.95
C GLY A 43 -10.42 9.48 7.81
N VAL A 44 -10.25 8.18 7.91
CA VAL A 44 -8.95 7.51 7.67
C VAL A 44 -8.51 7.70 6.22
N LEU A 45 -9.39 7.51 5.26
CA LEU A 45 -9.07 7.74 3.84
C LEU A 45 -8.67 9.20 3.59
N GLU A 46 -9.38 10.16 4.19
CA GLU A 46 -9.04 11.59 4.11
C GLU A 46 -7.67 11.90 4.71
N GLU A 47 -7.34 11.29 5.85
CA GLU A 47 -6.06 11.47 6.53
C GLU A 47 -4.89 10.89 5.72
N LEU A 48 -5.04 9.67 5.20
CA LEU A 48 -4.06 9.02 4.33
C LEU A 48 -3.82 9.83 3.05
N VAL A 49 -4.91 10.25 2.38
CA VAL A 49 -4.83 11.04 1.14
C VAL A 49 -4.19 12.39 1.37
N SER A 50 -4.53 13.07 2.47
CA SER A 50 -3.95 14.37 2.83
C SER A 50 -2.45 14.26 3.05
N HIS A 51 -1.99 13.23 3.72
CA HIS A 51 -0.58 13.00 3.96
C HIS A 51 0.20 12.73 2.65
N LEU A 52 -0.36 11.90 1.77
CA LEU A 52 0.24 11.61 0.47
C LEU A 52 0.31 12.87 -0.42
N ALA A 53 -0.76 13.65 -0.48
CA ALA A 53 -0.82 14.87 -1.29
C ALA A 53 0.15 15.97 -0.81
N GLN A 54 0.53 15.96 0.46
CA GLN A 54 1.57 16.85 0.98
C GLN A 54 2.98 16.47 0.50
N GLN A 55 3.19 15.21 0.18
CA GLN A 55 4.50 14.69 -0.25
C GLN A 55 4.65 14.65 -1.77
N GLU A 56 3.55 14.55 -2.50
CA GLU A 56 3.53 14.34 -3.94
C GLU A 56 2.67 15.41 -4.63
N GLU A 57 3.32 16.39 -5.22
CA GLU A 57 2.66 17.56 -5.85
C GLU A 57 1.67 17.20 -6.96
N ASN A 58 1.90 16.08 -7.66
CA ASN A 58 1.04 15.62 -8.74
C ASN A 58 -0.20 14.84 -8.26
N VAL A 59 -0.37 14.66 -6.94
CA VAL A 59 -1.53 13.98 -6.38
C VAL A 59 -2.61 15.01 -6.04
N ASN A 60 -3.71 14.98 -6.78
CA ASN A 60 -4.90 15.75 -6.45
C ASN A 60 -5.67 15.06 -5.33
N LYS A 61 -5.77 15.72 -4.19
CA LYS A 61 -6.41 15.19 -2.97
C LYS A 61 -7.87 14.82 -3.18
N GLU A 62 -8.65 15.69 -3.78
CA GLU A 62 -10.08 15.50 -4.00
C GLU A 62 -10.35 14.37 -4.98
N GLU A 63 -9.56 14.29 -6.04
CA GLU A 63 -9.66 13.23 -7.04
C GLU A 63 -9.32 11.87 -6.41
N LEU A 64 -8.20 11.78 -5.69
CA LEU A 64 -7.78 10.53 -5.06
C LEU A 64 -8.80 10.05 -4.03
N LEU A 65 -9.30 10.94 -3.18
CA LEU A 65 -10.32 10.60 -2.19
C LEU A 65 -11.59 10.06 -2.86
N ARG A 66 -12.05 10.71 -3.93
CA ARG A 66 -13.20 10.25 -4.71
C ARG A 66 -12.96 8.85 -5.29
N VAL A 67 -11.80 8.61 -5.89
CA VAL A 67 -11.41 7.31 -6.47
C VAL A 67 -11.43 6.21 -5.40
N LEU A 68 -10.87 6.47 -4.23
CA LEU A 68 -10.83 5.50 -3.13
C LEU A 68 -12.23 5.21 -2.57
N LEU A 69 -13.06 6.23 -2.40
CA LEU A 69 -14.44 6.05 -1.92
C LEU A 69 -15.30 5.28 -2.93
N GLU A 70 -15.14 5.53 -4.22
CA GLU A 70 -15.82 4.76 -5.27
C GLU A 70 -15.35 3.31 -5.28
N ARG A 71 -14.04 3.06 -5.08
CA ARG A 71 -13.50 1.69 -4.97
C ARG A 71 -14.10 0.95 -3.76
N GLU A 72 -14.24 1.61 -2.62
CA GLU A 72 -14.83 1.02 -1.42
C GLU A 72 -16.31 0.65 -1.58
N LYS A 73 -17.06 1.38 -2.42
CA LYS A 73 -18.46 1.04 -2.75
C LYS A 73 -18.61 -0.29 -3.49
N LEU A 74 -17.58 -0.73 -4.22
CA LEU A 74 -17.58 -2.02 -4.92
C LEU A 74 -17.32 -3.20 -3.98
N GLY A 75 -16.89 -2.94 -2.78
CA GLY A 75 -16.51 -3.91 -1.75
C GLY A 75 -15.35 -3.37 -0.93
N SER A 76 -15.35 -3.64 0.37
CA SER A 76 -14.32 -3.14 1.26
C SER A 76 -12.92 -3.64 0.86
N THR A 77 -11.94 -2.74 0.93
CA THR A 77 -10.52 -3.09 0.86
C THR A 77 -9.94 -3.48 2.23
N GLY A 78 -10.76 -3.47 3.28
CA GLY A 78 -10.45 -4.12 4.54
C GLY A 78 -10.41 -5.64 4.35
N ILE A 79 -9.26 -6.22 4.61
CA ILE A 79 -9.05 -7.67 4.55
C ILE A 79 -9.15 -8.27 5.97
N ASN A 80 -8.71 -9.50 6.15
CA ASN A 80 -8.72 -10.14 7.46
C ASN A 80 -7.60 -9.60 8.36
N ASP A 81 -7.68 -9.95 9.63
CA ASP A 81 -6.61 -9.76 10.62
C ASP A 81 -6.21 -8.29 10.88
N GLY A 82 -7.15 -7.38 10.75
CA GLY A 82 -6.95 -5.98 11.11
C GLY A 82 -6.18 -5.15 10.09
N VAL A 83 -6.13 -5.57 8.82
CA VAL A 83 -5.44 -4.88 7.74
C VAL A 83 -6.44 -4.37 6.70
N ALA A 84 -6.21 -3.18 6.18
CA ALA A 84 -6.88 -2.65 5.00
C ALA A 84 -5.85 -2.20 3.96
N ILE A 85 -6.18 -2.39 2.69
CA ILE A 85 -5.32 -1.96 1.56
C ILE A 85 -6.14 -1.09 0.61
N PRO A 86 -6.51 0.13 1.02
CA PRO A 86 -7.16 1.07 0.11
C PRO A 86 -6.23 1.35 -1.08
N HIS A 87 -6.79 1.28 -2.29
CA HIS A 87 -6.01 1.45 -3.51
C HIS A 87 -6.84 2.03 -4.65
N GLY A 88 -6.17 2.71 -5.54
CA GLY A 88 -6.78 3.33 -6.70
C GLY A 88 -5.77 3.72 -7.76
N LYS A 89 -6.28 4.23 -8.88
CA LYS A 89 -5.48 4.70 -10.02
C LYS A 89 -5.77 6.17 -10.30
N LEU A 90 -4.70 6.91 -10.63
CA LEU A 90 -4.77 8.31 -11.05
C LEU A 90 -4.15 8.50 -12.44
N GLN A 91 -4.72 9.43 -13.22
CA GLN A 91 -4.28 9.72 -14.59
C GLN A 91 -2.94 10.47 -14.66
N HIS A 92 -2.69 11.38 -13.73
CA HIS A 92 -1.61 12.36 -13.82
C HIS A 92 -0.37 12.01 -12.98
N ILE A 93 -0.26 10.79 -12.49
CA ILE A 93 0.95 10.29 -11.85
C ILE A 93 1.68 9.32 -12.76
N ASN A 94 2.99 9.23 -12.61
CA ASN A 94 3.87 8.43 -13.47
C ASN A 94 4.60 7.29 -12.74
N LYS A 95 4.37 7.14 -11.44
CA LYS A 95 4.99 6.12 -10.59
C LYS A 95 3.99 5.56 -9.58
N LEU A 96 4.28 4.36 -9.08
CA LEU A 96 3.56 3.81 -7.92
C LEU A 96 3.89 4.62 -6.66
N LEU A 97 2.87 4.87 -5.86
CA LEU A 97 3.00 5.53 -4.57
C LEU A 97 2.36 4.65 -3.49
N ALA A 98 3.04 4.48 -2.38
CA ALA A 98 2.51 3.77 -1.23
C ALA A 98 2.66 4.60 0.04
N LEU A 99 1.72 4.42 0.96
CA LEU A 99 1.72 5.04 2.26
C LEU A 99 1.22 4.03 3.29
N PHE A 100 1.78 4.05 4.48
CA PHE A 100 1.35 3.21 5.59
C PHE A 100 0.83 4.06 6.74
N GLY A 101 -0.26 3.63 7.36
CA GLY A 101 -0.79 4.25 8.56
C GLY A 101 -1.23 3.22 9.60
N ARG A 102 -1.03 3.53 10.87
CA ARG A 102 -1.50 2.69 11.97
C ARG A 102 -2.54 3.43 12.82
N SER A 103 -3.64 2.76 13.11
CA SER A 103 -4.62 3.16 14.12
C SER A 103 -4.45 2.30 15.37
N LYS A 104 -4.14 2.87 16.51
CA LYS A 104 -4.03 2.12 17.77
C LYS A 104 -5.39 1.64 18.30
N LYS A 105 -6.45 2.39 18.00
CA LYS A 105 -7.81 2.09 18.49
C LYS A 105 -8.57 1.12 17.60
N GLY A 106 -8.17 1.02 16.34
CA GLY A 106 -8.92 0.28 15.33
C GLY A 106 -10.10 1.07 14.75
N ILE A 107 -10.42 0.78 13.51
CA ILE A 107 -11.46 1.45 12.74
C ILE A 107 -12.40 0.40 12.16
N ASP A 108 -13.70 0.62 12.27
CA ASP A 108 -14.66 -0.16 11.49
C ASP A 108 -14.54 0.25 10.02
N PHE A 109 -13.80 -0.56 9.28
CA PHE A 109 -13.54 -0.35 7.86
C PHE A 109 -14.45 -1.21 6.97
N GLY A 110 -15.37 -1.96 7.57
CA GLY A 110 -16.21 -2.93 6.86
C GLY A 110 -15.40 -4.12 6.34
N ALA A 111 -14.36 -4.54 7.06
CA ALA A 111 -13.50 -5.65 6.67
C ALA A 111 -14.27 -6.97 6.49
N LEU A 112 -13.73 -7.87 5.66
CA LEU A 112 -14.37 -9.15 5.32
C LEU A 112 -14.67 -10.03 6.53
N ASP A 113 -13.81 -9.98 7.56
CA ASP A 113 -13.98 -10.74 8.80
C ASP A 113 -14.85 -10.03 9.87
N GLY A 114 -15.36 -8.84 9.56
CA GLY A 114 -16.16 -8.03 10.46
C GLY A 114 -15.40 -7.42 11.64
N LYS A 115 -14.07 -7.54 11.66
CA LYS A 115 -13.22 -7.00 12.73
C LYS A 115 -12.67 -5.63 12.39
N PRO A 116 -12.29 -4.81 13.40
CA PRO A 116 -11.65 -3.52 13.15
C PRO A 116 -10.33 -3.66 12.39
N SER A 117 -10.01 -2.64 11.58
CA SER A 117 -8.72 -2.52 10.91
C SER A 117 -7.82 -1.56 11.67
N TYR A 118 -6.57 -1.93 11.83
CA TYR A 118 -5.53 -1.20 12.58
C TYR A 118 -4.39 -0.73 11.69
N LEU A 119 -4.06 -1.51 10.66
CA LEU A 119 -2.95 -1.25 9.74
C LEU A 119 -3.51 -0.98 8.34
N PHE A 120 -3.07 0.12 7.76
CA PHE A 120 -3.56 0.61 6.48
C PHE A 120 -2.40 0.80 5.51
N PHE A 121 -2.45 0.12 4.37
CA PHE A 121 -1.57 0.37 3.24
C PHE A 121 -2.37 1.06 2.14
N LEU A 122 -2.06 2.32 1.87
CA LEU A 122 -2.58 3.02 0.69
C LEU A 122 -1.66 2.75 -0.49
N LEU A 123 -2.22 2.33 -1.62
CA LEU A 123 -1.49 2.15 -2.87
C LEU A 123 -2.17 2.95 -3.98
N VAL A 124 -1.41 3.82 -4.63
CA VAL A 124 -1.87 4.61 -5.76
C VAL A 124 -1.00 4.32 -6.98
N ALA A 125 -1.63 3.99 -8.08
CA ALA A 125 -0.96 3.59 -9.31
C ALA A 125 -1.32 4.52 -10.48
N PRO A 126 -0.42 4.70 -11.46
CA PRO A 126 -0.78 5.29 -12.73
C PRO A 126 -1.88 4.49 -13.44
N ALA A 127 -2.80 5.17 -14.09
CA ALA A 127 -3.93 4.53 -14.79
C ALA A 127 -3.49 3.49 -15.83
N SER A 128 -2.29 3.66 -16.39
CA SER A 128 -1.70 2.79 -17.42
C SER A 128 -0.90 1.59 -16.88
N SER A 129 -0.81 1.39 -15.56
CA SER A 129 0.15 0.46 -14.93
C SER A 129 -0.49 -0.81 -14.34
N ALA A 130 -1.37 -1.48 -15.06
CA ALA A 130 -2.14 -2.62 -14.55
C ALA A 130 -1.29 -3.76 -13.94
N GLY A 131 -0.21 -4.19 -14.58
CA GLY A 131 0.64 -5.29 -14.11
C GLY A 131 1.45 -4.94 -12.87
N VAL A 132 2.05 -3.76 -12.83
CA VAL A 132 2.87 -3.29 -11.70
C VAL A 132 2.01 -3.05 -10.45
N HIS A 133 0.79 -2.55 -10.64
CA HIS A 133 -0.19 -2.38 -9.57
C HIS A 133 -0.52 -3.71 -8.87
N LEU A 134 -0.81 -4.76 -9.64
CA LEU A 134 -1.10 -6.08 -9.08
C LEU A 134 0.08 -6.68 -8.32
N LYS A 135 1.30 -6.49 -8.79
CA LYS A 135 2.51 -6.93 -8.09
C LYS A 135 2.69 -6.22 -6.76
N ALA A 136 2.49 -4.91 -6.73
CA ALA A 136 2.56 -4.12 -5.51
C ALA A 136 1.50 -4.58 -4.49
N LEU A 137 0.26 -4.79 -4.91
CA LEU A 137 -0.80 -5.34 -4.06
C LEU A 137 -0.45 -6.72 -3.50
N ALA A 138 0.07 -7.62 -4.34
CA ALA A 138 0.49 -8.95 -3.91
C ALA A 138 1.61 -8.90 -2.87
N ARG A 139 2.58 -8.00 -3.05
CA ARG A 139 3.68 -7.82 -2.12
C ARG A 139 3.21 -7.28 -0.77
N ILE A 140 2.39 -6.23 -0.78
CA ILE A 140 1.78 -5.67 0.43
C ILE A 140 0.95 -6.74 1.16
N SER A 141 0.13 -7.49 0.43
CA SER A 141 -0.67 -8.58 1.01
C SER A 141 0.18 -9.65 1.67
N ARG A 142 1.35 -9.95 1.13
CA ARG A 142 2.29 -10.93 1.69
C ARG A 142 2.89 -10.44 3.01
N ILE A 143 3.33 -9.19 3.07
CA ILE A 143 3.80 -8.55 4.30
C ILE A 143 2.69 -8.57 5.36
N ALA A 144 1.49 -8.17 4.97
CA ALA A 144 0.33 -8.08 5.86
C ALA A 144 -0.14 -9.43 6.45
N ARG A 145 0.17 -10.55 5.81
CA ARG A 145 -0.16 -11.90 6.32
C ARG A 145 0.69 -12.32 7.51
N SER A 146 1.86 -11.74 7.69
CA SER A 146 2.75 -12.05 8.82
C SER A 146 2.10 -11.60 10.14
N GLU A 147 1.72 -12.56 10.98
CA GLU A 147 1.15 -12.28 12.31
C GLU A 147 2.15 -11.52 13.18
N THR A 148 3.41 -11.95 13.18
CA THR A 148 4.49 -11.27 13.90
C THR A 148 4.64 -9.83 13.46
N PHE A 149 4.59 -9.55 12.14
CA PHE A 149 4.62 -8.19 11.61
C PHE A 149 3.47 -7.34 12.16
N ARG A 150 2.24 -7.87 12.12
CA ARG A 150 1.07 -7.13 12.62
C ARG A 150 1.18 -6.83 14.12
N GLU A 151 1.58 -7.81 14.91
CA GLU A 151 1.77 -7.64 16.36
C GLU A 151 2.87 -6.62 16.67
N ASP A 152 4.00 -6.71 16.00
CA ASP A 152 5.13 -5.80 16.20
C ASP A 152 4.79 -4.37 15.77
N CYS A 153 4.02 -4.20 14.70
CA CYS A 153 3.48 -2.89 14.30
C CYS A 153 2.61 -2.27 15.41
N MET A 154 1.81 -3.06 16.11
CA MET A 154 0.98 -2.54 17.22
C MET A 154 1.80 -2.15 18.44
N LYS A 155 2.96 -2.76 18.66
CA LYS A 155 3.89 -2.46 19.76
C LYS A 155 4.87 -1.34 19.45
N ALA A 156 5.12 -1.04 18.17
CA ALA A 156 6.07 -0.02 17.72
C ALA A 156 5.74 1.36 18.31
N LYS A 157 6.77 2.11 18.69
CA LYS A 157 6.60 3.41 19.36
C LYS A 157 6.70 4.58 18.39
N THR A 158 7.50 4.44 17.34
CA THR A 158 7.85 5.53 16.44
C THR A 158 7.53 5.19 14.97
N ARG A 159 7.51 6.22 14.13
CA ARG A 159 7.44 6.10 12.67
C ARG A 159 8.62 5.27 12.14
N GLU A 160 9.80 5.52 12.66
CA GLU A 160 11.03 4.83 12.30
C GLU A 160 10.94 3.33 12.57
N ASP A 161 10.43 2.96 13.75
CA ASP A 161 10.22 1.56 14.13
C ASP A 161 9.26 0.86 13.15
N LEU A 162 8.14 1.50 12.81
CA LEU A 162 7.16 0.98 11.85
C LEU A 162 7.79 0.81 10.47
N TYR A 163 8.54 1.80 10.00
CA TYR A 163 9.20 1.72 8.71
C TYR A 163 10.22 0.57 8.67
N GLN A 164 11.02 0.39 9.71
CA GLN A 164 11.98 -0.71 9.80
C GLN A 164 11.30 -2.09 9.80
N LEU A 165 10.16 -2.23 10.47
CA LEU A 165 9.38 -3.48 10.44
C LEU A 165 8.88 -3.79 9.02
N ILE A 166 8.41 -2.79 8.29
CA ILE A 166 7.98 -2.96 6.90
C ILE A 166 9.15 -3.42 6.03
N VAL A 167 10.31 -2.77 6.14
CA VAL A 167 11.52 -3.11 5.38
C VAL A 167 11.99 -4.53 5.68
N GLN A 168 12.05 -4.90 6.96
CA GLN A 168 12.50 -6.23 7.40
C GLN A 168 11.58 -7.34 6.91
N ASP A 169 10.27 -7.14 6.95
CA ASP A 169 9.31 -8.14 6.47
C ASP A 169 9.27 -8.21 4.93
N ASP A 170 9.51 -7.09 4.26
CA ASP A 170 9.65 -7.06 2.80
C ASP A 170 10.86 -7.88 2.32
N GLU A 171 11.95 -7.88 3.06
CA GLU A 171 13.15 -8.67 2.74
C GLU A 171 12.93 -10.19 2.84
N LYS A 172 11.92 -10.62 3.59
CA LYS A 172 11.53 -12.04 3.71
C LYS A 172 10.64 -12.50 2.54
N CYS A 173 10.14 -11.58 1.75
CA CYS A 173 9.33 -11.84 0.57
C CYS A 173 10.23 -12.07 -0.66
#